data_d2a05584c279fd3c474023fb3f2a8c2b
#
_entry.id   d2a05584c279fd3c474023fb3f2a8c2b
#
_cell.length_a   1.000
_cell.length_b   1.000
_cell.length_c   1.000
_cell.angle_alpha   90.00
_cell.angle_beta   90.00
_cell.angle_gamma   90.00
#
_symmetry.space_group_name_H-M   'P 1'
#
loop_
_entity.id
_entity.type
_entity.pdbx_description
1 polymer ?
#
loop_
_entity_poly.entity_id
_entity_poly.type
_entity_poly.pdbx_seq_one_letter_code
_entity_poly.pdbx_strand_id
1 'polypeptide(L)'
;MAMLAGSAMAAEKKTYNYTCKGGGFSVTAVVENSGGVDRWSKSDPIILRIGAELPQTLIADPDAPDADSYKNKDYEFYALKTFITLTHKSHGTVVKFYNACRVE
;
A
#
# COMPACT_ATOMS: atom_id res chain seq x y z
N MET A 1 10.98 29.80 16.19
CA MET A 1 10.82 29.11 15.85
C MET A 1 10.94 27.98 15.62
N ALA A 2 11.03 27.63 15.92
CA ALA A 2 11.29 26.62 15.59
C ALA A 2 10.61 25.60 15.22
N MET A 3 10.15 25.62 15.06
CA MET A 3 9.65 24.74 14.63
C MET A 3 9.77 24.10 13.80
N LEU A 4 9.57 24.32 13.91
CA LEU A 4 9.82 23.84 12.87
C LEU A 4 10.56 22.71 12.75
N ALA A 5 11.34 22.42 13.45
CA ALA A 5 12.24 21.32 13.39
C ALA A 5 11.53 19.99 13.33
N GLY A 6 10.47 19.84 14.04
CA GLY A 6 9.70 18.61 14.02
C GLY A 6 9.23 18.25 12.63
N SER A 7 8.70 19.21 11.92
CA SER A 7 8.19 18.93 10.58
C SER A 7 9.32 18.59 9.62
N ALA A 8 10.50 19.16 9.85
CA ALA A 8 11.62 18.84 8.99
C ALA A 8 12.06 17.38 9.10
N MET A 9 11.69 16.71 10.18
CA MET A 9 12.04 15.30 10.38
C MET A 9 11.06 14.34 9.72
N ALA A 10 9.89 14.82 9.34
CA ALA A 10 8.89 13.96 8.71
C ALA A 10 9.21 13.79 7.22
N ALA A 11 9.24 12.56 6.76
CA ALA A 11 9.41 12.29 5.35
C ALA A 11 8.13 12.66 4.61
N GLU A 12 8.30 13.25 3.44
CA GLU A 12 7.17 13.62 2.62
C GLU A 12 6.56 12.40 1.96
N LYS A 13 5.25 12.27 2.04
CA LYS A 13 4.55 11.14 1.43
C LYS A 13 4.32 11.41 -0.05
N LYS A 14 4.40 10.34 -0.82
CA LYS A 14 4.15 10.36 -2.26
C LYS A 14 2.97 9.46 -2.55
N THR A 15 2.22 9.81 -3.58
CA THR A 15 1.00 9.10 -3.94
C THR A 15 1.18 8.44 -5.31
N TYR A 16 0.81 7.17 -5.39
CA TYR A 16 0.91 6.38 -6.61
C TYR A 16 -0.44 5.78 -6.94
N ASN A 17 -0.81 5.84 -8.21
CA ASN A 17 -2.05 5.27 -8.71
C ASN A 17 -1.74 3.98 -9.45
N TYR A 18 -2.47 2.93 -9.11
CA TYR A 18 -2.31 1.61 -9.72
C TYR A 18 -3.62 1.19 -10.36
N THR A 19 -3.52 0.52 -11.50
CA THR A 19 -4.66 -0.12 -12.11
C THR A 19 -4.58 -1.61 -11.84
N CYS A 20 -5.60 -2.14 -11.19
CA CYS A 20 -5.73 -3.56 -10.86
C CYS A 20 -6.79 -4.17 -11.75
N LYS A 21 -6.49 -5.30 -12.35
CA LYS A 21 -7.43 -6.00 -13.23
C LYS A 21 -7.77 -7.36 -12.64
N GLY A 22 -9.01 -7.78 -12.84
CA GLY A 22 -9.46 -9.08 -12.40
C GLY A 22 -10.92 -9.27 -12.70
N GLY A 23 -11.32 -10.50 -13.03
CA GLY A 23 -12.72 -10.82 -13.24
C GLY A 23 -13.43 -10.04 -14.34
N GLY A 24 -12.69 -9.53 -15.32
CA GLY A 24 -13.27 -8.76 -16.42
C GLY A 24 -13.50 -7.29 -16.11
N PHE A 25 -13.02 -6.80 -14.99
CA PHE A 25 -13.14 -5.39 -14.62
C PHE A 25 -11.79 -4.87 -14.14
N SER A 26 -11.69 -3.57 -14.03
CA SER A 26 -10.51 -2.94 -13.45
C SER A 26 -10.93 -1.98 -12.34
N VAL A 27 -10.03 -1.83 -11.37
CA VAL A 27 -10.24 -0.92 -10.25
C VAL A 27 -8.94 -0.17 -10.02
N THR A 28 -9.04 1.07 -9.60
CA THR A 28 -7.88 1.89 -9.28
C THR A 28 -7.57 1.75 -7.80
N ALA A 29 -6.31 1.52 -7.49
CA ALA A 29 -5.82 1.57 -6.11
C ALA A 29 -4.89 2.76 -5.99
N VAL A 30 -5.00 3.48 -4.87
CA VAL A 30 -4.14 4.62 -4.56
C VAL A 30 -3.30 4.24 -3.36
N VAL A 31 -1.98 4.38 -3.50
CA VAL A 31 -1.03 4.00 -2.45
C VAL A 31 -0.17 5.20 -2.10
N GLU A 32 -0.10 5.53 -0.80
CA GLU A 32 0.75 6.60 -0.30
C GLU A 32 1.80 6.04 0.65
N ASN A 33 3.02 6.49 0.47
CA ASN A 33 4.13 6.11 1.35
C ASN A 33 5.27 7.11 1.12
N SER A 34 6.17 7.26 2.06
CA SER A 34 7.31 8.17 1.89
C SER A 34 8.38 7.62 0.95
N GLY A 35 8.32 6.32 0.64
CA GLY A 35 9.18 5.72 -0.37
C GLY A 35 8.57 5.81 -1.75
N GLY A 36 8.95 4.92 -2.64
CA GLY A 36 8.47 4.92 -4.01
C GLY A 36 8.31 3.50 -4.54
N VAL A 37 7.89 3.41 -5.81
CA VAL A 37 7.60 2.11 -6.41
C VAL A 37 8.80 1.16 -6.44
N ASP A 38 10.01 1.71 -6.45
CA ASP A 38 11.22 0.91 -6.47
C ASP A 38 11.68 0.52 -5.07
N ARG A 39 11.30 1.29 -4.08
CA ARG A 39 11.74 1.05 -2.72
C ARG A 39 10.77 1.70 -1.73
N TRP A 40 9.87 0.89 -1.24
CA TRP A 40 8.89 1.35 -0.26
C TRP A 40 9.55 1.56 1.10
N SER A 41 9.15 2.63 1.78
CA SER A 41 9.64 2.89 3.14
C SER A 41 8.94 1.96 4.12
N LYS A 42 9.73 1.19 4.88
CA LYS A 42 9.16 0.29 5.89
C LYS A 42 9.00 0.95 7.25
N SER A 43 9.61 2.11 7.42
CA SER A 43 9.45 2.88 8.66
C SER A 43 8.15 3.67 8.70
N ASP A 44 7.51 3.87 7.55
CA ASP A 44 6.23 4.55 7.44
C ASP A 44 5.14 3.56 7.05
N PRO A 45 3.90 3.80 7.47
CA PRO A 45 2.80 2.99 6.99
C PRO A 45 2.50 3.28 5.53
N ILE A 46 1.78 2.36 4.92
CA ILE A 46 1.16 2.60 3.62
C ILE A 46 -0.29 3.00 3.87
N ILE A 47 -0.72 4.05 3.19
CA ILE A 47 -2.13 4.41 3.15
C ILE A 47 -2.66 3.87 1.83
N LEU A 48 -3.61 2.95 1.91
CA LEU A 48 -4.13 2.24 0.74
C LEU A 48 -5.62 2.51 0.58
N ARG A 49 -6.03 2.89 -0.62
CA ARG A 49 -7.45 3.00 -0.96
C ARG A 49 -7.70 2.25 -2.25
N ILE A 50 -8.66 1.35 -2.24
CA ILE A 50 -9.04 0.55 -3.40
C ILE A 50 -10.40 1.03 -3.90
N GLY A 51 -10.45 1.55 -5.12
CA GLY A 51 -11.69 2.04 -5.70
C GLY A 51 -12.33 3.12 -4.84
N ALA A 52 -13.59 2.94 -4.50
CA ALA A 52 -14.33 3.88 -3.67
C ALA A 52 -14.34 3.51 -2.19
N GLU A 53 -13.55 2.52 -1.80
CA GLU A 53 -13.49 2.09 -0.39
C GLU A 53 -12.76 3.13 0.46
N LEU A 54 -13.01 3.06 1.77
CA LEU A 54 -12.35 3.96 2.70
C LEU A 54 -10.85 3.66 2.77
N PRO A 55 -10.02 4.69 2.99
CA PRO A 55 -8.59 4.49 3.13
C PRO A 55 -8.25 3.55 4.28
N GLN A 56 -7.22 2.73 4.08
CA GLN A 56 -6.72 1.79 5.07
C GLN A 56 -5.26 2.10 5.36
N THR A 57 -4.87 1.97 6.62
CA THR A 57 -3.47 2.12 7.02
C THR A 57 -2.90 0.73 7.26
N LEU A 58 -1.82 0.42 6.55
CA LEU A 58 -1.13 -0.86 6.65
C LEU A 58 0.30 -0.61 7.13
N ILE A 59 0.77 -1.45 8.03
CA ILE A 59 2.15 -1.35 8.52
C ILE A 59 2.99 -2.47 7.92
N ALA A 60 4.31 -2.25 7.87
CA ALA A 60 5.22 -3.25 7.35
C ALA A 60 5.07 -4.55 8.13
N ASP A 61 5.03 -5.66 7.41
CA ASP A 61 4.86 -6.98 8.01
C ASP A 61 6.14 -7.40 8.70
N PRO A 62 6.12 -7.55 10.03
CA PRO A 62 7.33 -7.95 10.76
C PRO A 62 7.79 -9.37 10.46
N ASP A 63 6.89 -10.20 9.93
CA ASP A 63 7.21 -11.57 9.59
C ASP A 63 7.84 -11.69 8.20
N ALA A 64 7.92 -10.60 7.44
CA ALA A 64 8.51 -10.59 6.11
C ALA A 64 9.43 -9.37 5.96
N PRO A 65 10.52 -9.29 6.77
CA PRO A 65 11.36 -8.09 6.80
C PRO A 65 12.09 -7.80 5.51
N ASP A 66 12.32 -8.81 4.68
CA ASP A 66 13.04 -8.64 3.42
C ASP A 66 12.12 -8.39 2.24
N ALA A 67 10.82 -8.37 2.46
CA ALA A 67 9.84 -8.15 1.42
C ALA A 67 9.15 -6.80 1.61
N ASP A 68 8.68 -6.22 0.52
CA ASP A 68 7.85 -5.02 0.59
C ASP A 68 6.40 -5.44 0.82
N SER A 69 6.13 -5.86 2.04
CA SER A 69 4.85 -6.40 2.47
C SER A 69 4.31 -5.59 3.62
N TYR A 70 3.07 -5.15 3.51
CA TYR A 70 2.40 -4.34 4.51
C TYR A 70 1.01 -4.92 4.76
N LYS A 71 0.56 -4.84 5.98
CA LYS A 71 -0.74 -5.43 6.31
C LYS A 71 -1.42 -4.73 7.47
N ASN A 72 -2.72 -4.93 7.55
CA ASN A 72 -3.48 -4.67 8.74
C ASN A 72 -4.43 -5.87 8.94
N LYS A 73 -5.44 -5.71 9.78
CA LYS A 73 -6.36 -6.78 10.08
C LYS A 73 -7.10 -7.32 8.84
N ASP A 74 -7.43 -6.43 7.91
CA ASP A 74 -8.33 -6.75 6.80
C ASP A 74 -7.67 -6.67 5.42
N TYR A 75 -6.48 -6.10 5.32
CA TYR A 75 -5.85 -5.86 4.02
C TYR A 75 -4.39 -6.28 4.04
N GLU A 76 -3.90 -6.74 2.89
CA GLU A 76 -2.50 -7.03 2.67
C GLU A 76 -2.05 -6.40 1.36
N PHE A 77 -0.89 -5.80 1.40
CA PHE A 77 -0.23 -5.18 0.25
C PHE A 77 1.11 -5.88 0.08
N TYR A 78 1.40 -6.31 -1.12
CA TYR A 78 2.68 -6.93 -1.41
C TYR A 78 3.23 -6.37 -2.72
N ALA A 79 4.42 -5.78 -2.67
CA ALA A 79 5.04 -5.17 -3.84
C ALA A 79 6.08 -6.12 -4.42
N LEU A 80 5.92 -6.38 -5.69
CA LEU A 80 6.89 -7.09 -6.50
C LEU A 80 7.60 -6.08 -7.40
N LYS A 81 8.53 -6.56 -8.18
CA LYS A 81 9.39 -5.67 -8.94
C LYS A 81 8.64 -4.79 -9.94
N THR A 82 7.61 -5.33 -10.57
CA THR A 82 6.89 -4.64 -11.64
C THR A 82 5.40 -4.45 -11.36
N PHE A 83 4.90 -4.95 -10.25
CA PHE A 83 3.49 -4.84 -9.92
C PHE A 83 3.28 -5.06 -8.43
N ILE A 84 2.07 -4.75 -7.98
CA ILE A 84 1.68 -5.03 -6.60
C ILE A 84 0.50 -5.99 -6.59
N THR A 85 0.34 -6.69 -5.47
CA THR A 85 -0.85 -7.48 -5.21
C THR A 85 -1.55 -6.92 -3.98
N LEU A 86 -2.87 -6.99 -3.97
CA LEU A 86 -3.69 -6.50 -2.88
C LEU A 86 -4.66 -7.59 -2.49
N THR A 87 -4.80 -7.80 -1.18
CA THR A 87 -5.72 -8.80 -0.65
C THR A 87 -6.64 -8.13 0.34
N HIS A 88 -7.92 -8.36 0.21
CA HIS A 88 -8.94 -7.91 1.18
C HIS A 88 -9.52 -9.15 1.85
N LYS A 89 -9.46 -9.16 3.17
CA LYS A 89 -9.95 -10.26 3.99
C LYS A 89 -11.13 -9.81 4.83
N SER A 90 -12.00 -10.76 5.14
CA SER A 90 -13.07 -10.55 6.10
C SER A 90 -13.07 -11.77 7.03
N HIS A 91 -12.90 -11.52 8.33
CA HIS A 91 -12.84 -12.59 9.34
C HIS A 91 -11.78 -13.63 9.00
N GLY A 92 -10.63 -13.18 8.48
CA GLY A 92 -9.51 -14.06 8.15
C GLY A 92 -9.64 -14.77 6.81
N THR A 93 -10.75 -14.59 6.10
CA THR A 93 -10.99 -15.23 4.82
C THR A 93 -10.81 -14.22 3.69
N VAL A 94 -10.07 -14.61 2.65
CA VAL A 94 -9.88 -13.73 1.49
C VAL A 94 -11.20 -13.57 0.77
N VAL A 95 -11.66 -12.31 0.63
CA VAL A 95 -12.89 -12.01 -0.10
C VAL A 95 -12.63 -11.37 -1.44
N LYS A 96 -11.48 -10.69 -1.60
CA LYS A 96 -11.05 -10.14 -2.88
C LYS A 96 -9.54 -10.21 -2.99
N PHE A 97 -9.07 -10.52 -4.18
CA PHE A 97 -7.65 -10.55 -4.47
C PHE A 97 -7.39 -9.86 -5.80
N TYR A 98 -6.53 -8.85 -5.78
CA TYR A 98 -6.16 -8.11 -6.98
C TYR A 98 -4.72 -8.45 -7.31
N ASN A 99 -4.53 -9.08 -8.46
CA ASN A 99 -3.22 -9.50 -8.91
C ASN A 99 -2.72 -8.59 -10.02
N ALA A 100 -1.41 -8.42 -10.09
CA ALA A 100 -0.77 -7.66 -11.16
C ALA A 100 -1.30 -6.23 -11.29
N CYS A 101 -1.47 -5.53 -10.17
CA CYS A 101 -1.79 -4.11 -10.18
C CYS A 101 -0.55 -3.35 -10.63
N ARG A 102 -0.68 -2.53 -11.67
CA ARG A 102 0.47 -1.81 -12.23
C ARG A 102 0.28 -0.32 -12.08
N VAL A 103 1.40 0.39 -11.87
CA VAL A 103 1.38 1.84 -11.75
C VAL A 103 0.93 2.44 -13.09
N GLU A 104 0.11 3.47 -12.99
CA GLU A 104 -0.39 4.18 -14.17
C GLU A 104 0.64 5.15 -14.74
#